data_291d2a63e81cdee78a1d95f306e89290
#
_entry.id   291d2a63e81cdee78a1d95f306e89290
#
_cell.length_a   1.000
_cell.length_b   1.000
_cell.length_c   1.000
_cell.angle_alpha   90.00
_cell.angle_beta   90.00
_cell.angle_gamma   90.00
#
_symmetry.space_group_name_H-M   'P 1'
#
loop_
_entity.id
_entity.type
_entity.pdbx_description
1 polymer ?
#
loop_
_entity_poly.entity_id
_entity_poly.type
_entity_poly.pdbx_seq_one_letter_code
_entity_poly.pdbx_strand_id
1 'polypeptide(L)'
;MSKIIGIDLGSTQTAVAVVENGTPTVIVNSEGNRTTPSVVFYDNNGERVVGDVAKRKALTNPKNTVDLIKRFMCNSYKETKAYHSKQTYTIKEGPNDTVRVVINDKEYTPQ
;
A
#
# COMPACT_ATOMS: atom_id res chain seq x y z
N MET A 1 -27.27 -3.03 -11.74
CA MET A 1 -27.33 -2.05 -10.65
C MET A 1 -25.92 -1.75 -10.13
N SER A 2 -25.63 -0.51 -9.92
CA SER A 2 -24.35 -0.11 -9.35
C SER A 2 -24.37 -0.32 -7.83
N LYS A 3 -23.21 -0.68 -7.28
CA LYS A 3 -23.01 -0.83 -5.84
C LYS A 3 -22.09 0.27 -5.34
N ILE A 4 -22.34 0.70 -4.12
CA ILE A 4 -21.47 1.68 -3.45
C ILE A 4 -20.47 0.91 -2.61
N ILE A 5 -19.19 1.22 -2.80
CA ILE A 5 -18.09 0.60 -2.06
C ILE A 5 -17.40 1.67 -1.23
N GLY A 6 -17.18 1.38 0.05
CA GLY A 6 -16.38 2.21 0.93
C GLY A 6 -15.03 1.57 1.19
N ILE A 7 -13.96 2.35 1.12
CA ILE A 7 -12.61 1.85 1.38
C ILE A 7 -12.01 2.67 2.50
N ASP A 8 -11.57 1.98 3.56
CA ASP A 8 -10.82 2.57 4.65
C ASP A 8 -9.36 2.19 4.48
N LEU A 9 -8.57 3.08 3.90
CA LEU A 9 -7.15 2.87 3.70
C LEU A 9 -6.39 3.31 4.95
N GLY A 10 -6.11 2.35 5.83
CA GLY A 10 -5.33 2.60 7.04
C GLY A 10 -3.83 2.50 6.80
N SER A 11 -3.05 2.99 7.76
CA SER A 11 -1.58 2.93 7.66
C SER A 11 -1.07 1.50 7.66
N THR A 12 -1.70 0.61 8.39
CA THR A 12 -1.27 -0.80 8.51
C THR A 12 -2.31 -1.78 7.99
N GLN A 13 -3.60 -1.43 8.04
CA GLN A 13 -4.69 -2.31 7.63
C GLN A 13 -5.70 -1.54 6.80
N THR A 14 -6.25 -2.20 5.80
CA THR A 14 -7.28 -1.64 4.92
C THR A 14 -8.55 -2.47 5.04
N ALA A 15 -9.70 -1.82 5.06
CA ALA A 15 -11.00 -2.51 5.06
C ALA A 15 -11.85 -2.00 3.89
N VAL A 16 -12.66 -2.89 3.33
CA VAL A 16 -13.57 -2.56 2.24
C VAL A 16 -14.97 -3.03 2.62
N ALA A 17 -15.96 -2.19 2.38
CA ALA A 17 -17.35 -2.53 2.66
C ALA A 17 -18.22 -2.21 1.45
N VAL A 18 -19.31 -2.93 1.34
CA VAL A 18 -20.33 -2.71 0.31
C VAL A 18 -21.68 -2.53 1.00
N VAL A 19 -22.54 -1.72 0.45
CA VAL A 19 -23.91 -1.58 0.95
C VAL A 19 -24.79 -2.60 0.22
N GLU A 20 -25.37 -3.51 1.02
CA GLU A 20 -26.31 -4.51 0.52
C GLU A 20 -27.62 -4.38 1.28
N ASN A 21 -28.73 -4.24 0.53
CA ASN A 21 -30.06 -4.10 1.13
C ASN A 21 -30.12 -3.00 2.19
N GLY A 22 -29.44 -1.88 1.96
CA GLY A 22 -29.41 -0.76 2.88
C GLY A 22 -28.48 -0.93 4.06
N THR A 23 -27.74 -2.05 4.15
CA THR A 23 -26.84 -2.34 5.28
C THR A 23 -25.38 -2.43 4.80
N PRO A 24 -24.45 -1.69 5.43
CA PRO A 24 -23.04 -1.84 5.12
C PRO A 24 -22.52 -3.22 5.57
N THR A 25 -21.81 -3.89 4.68
CA THR A 25 -21.24 -5.22 4.96
C THR A 25 -19.77 -5.21 4.58
N VAL A 26 -18.90 -5.61 5.49
CA VAL A 26 -17.45 -5.70 5.23
C VAL A 26 -17.21 -6.86 4.26
N ILE A 27 -16.42 -6.58 3.23
CA ILE A 27 -16.04 -7.59 2.24
C ILE A 27 -14.85 -8.37 2.77
N VAL A 28 -14.98 -9.69 2.82
CA VAL A 28 -13.90 -10.59 3.21
C VAL A 28 -12.91 -10.71 2.06
N ASN A 29 -11.60 -10.63 2.34
CA ASN A 29 -10.58 -10.75 1.30
C ASN A 29 -10.36 -12.22 0.88
N SER A 30 -9.46 -12.44 -0.09
CA SER A 30 -9.17 -13.78 -0.61
C SER A 30 -8.60 -14.74 0.45
N GLU A 31 -8.07 -14.20 1.54
CA GLU A 31 -7.53 -14.99 2.66
C GLU A 31 -8.58 -15.26 3.73
N GLY A 32 -9.81 -14.82 3.56
CA GLY A 32 -10.89 -15.00 4.52
C GLY A 32 -10.91 -13.98 5.65
N ASN A 33 -10.17 -12.88 5.53
CA ASN A 33 -10.07 -11.86 6.58
C ASN A 33 -10.87 -10.61 6.22
N ARG A 34 -11.37 -9.92 7.25
CA ARG A 34 -12.16 -8.69 7.11
C ARG A 34 -11.28 -7.46 6.89
N THR A 35 -10.01 -7.54 7.23
CA THR A 35 -9.03 -6.49 6.97
C THR A 35 -7.88 -7.08 6.16
N THR A 36 -7.25 -6.20 5.37
CA THR A 36 -6.11 -6.58 4.52
C THR A 36 -4.92 -5.72 4.93
N PRO A 37 -3.76 -6.32 5.23
CA PRO A 37 -2.56 -5.51 5.48
C PRO A 37 -2.29 -4.55 4.33
N SER A 38 -1.99 -3.30 4.66
CA SER A 38 -1.68 -2.26 3.67
C SER A 38 -0.23 -2.43 3.19
N VAL A 39 0.05 -3.55 2.58
CA VAL A 39 1.39 -3.98 2.15
C VAL A 39 1.30 -4.52 0.72
N VAL A 40 2.25 -4.11 -0.12
CA VAL A 40 2.34 -4.57 -1.51
C VAL A 40 3.75 -5.11 -1.76
N PHE A 41 3.84 -6.30 -2.31
CA PHE A 41 5.09 -6.91 -2.76
C PHE A 41 5.12 -6.97 -4.28
N TYR A 42 6.26 -6.61 -4.86
CA TYR A 42 6.50 -6.69 -6.30
C TYR A 42 7.53 -7.78 -6.55
N ASP A 43 7.19 -8.77 -7.37
CA ASP A 43 8.15 -9.81 -7.74
C ASP A 43 9.10 -9.30 -8.85
N ASN A 44 10.04 -10.15 -9.27
CA ASN A 44 11.01 -9.78 -10.29
C ASN A 44 10.40 -9.55 -11.67
N ASN A 45 9.20 -10.05 -11.90
CA ASN A 45 8.47 -9.86 -13.17
C ASN A 45 7.56 -8.64 -13.12
N GLY A 46 7.55 -7.91 -12.01
CA GLY A 46 6.71 -6.74 -11.84
C GLY A 46 5.28 -7.05 -11.42
N GLU A 47 4.96 -8.29 -11.13
CA GLU A 47 3.63 -8.67 -10.63
C GLU A 47 3.50 -8.28 -9.16
N ARG A 48 2.30 -7.88 -8.78
CA ARG A 48 2.00 -7.39 -7.44
C ARG A 48 1.20 -8.40 -6.65
N VAL A 49 1.56 -8.51 -5.37
CA VAL A 49 0.79 -9.27 -4.38
C VAL A 49 0.48 -8.32 -3.23
N VAL A 50 -0.75 -8.34 -2.75
CA VAL A 50 -1.22 -7.42 -1.72
C VAL A 50 -1.69 -8.19 -0.50
N GLY A 51 -1.47 -7.64 0.69
CA GLY A 51 -2.06 -8.15 1.92
C GLY A 51 -1.16 -9.11 2.67
N ASP A 52 -1.73 -10.18 3.20
CA ASP A 52 -1.03 -11.10 4.11
C ASP A 52 0.19 -11.76 3.47
N VAL A 53 0.08 -12.17 2.22
CA VAL A 53 1.20 -12.77 1.49
C VAL A 53 2.33 -11.76 1.34
N ALA A 54 2.00 -10.51 0.96
CA ALA A 54 2.98 -9.43 0.83
C ALA A 54 3.67 -9.14 2.15
N LYS A 55 2.92 -9.12 3.24
CA LYS A 55 3.47 -8.87 4.58
C LYS A 55 4.50 -9.95 4.96
N ARG A 56 4.23 -11.20 4.63
CA ARG A 56 5.19 -12.28 4.88
C ARG A 56 6.44 -12.15 4.02
N LYS A 57 6.31 -11.61 2.80
CA LYS A 57 7.45 -11.39 1.90
C LYS A 57 8.41 -10.31 2.40
N ALA A 58 7.97 -9.44 3.29
CA ALA A 58 8.82 -8.39 3.85
C ALA A 58 10.05 -8.95 4.58
N LEU A 59 9.95 -10.14 5.15
CA LEU A 59 11.04 -10.78 5.89
C LEU A 59 12.19 -11.21 4.98
N THR A 60 11.89 -11.64 3.76
CA THR A 60 12.89 -12.15 2.82
C THR A 60 13.14 -11.18 1.65
N ASN A 61 12.22 -10.27 1.38
CA ASN A 61 12.29 -9.35 0.24
C ASN A 61 11.97 -7.91 0.67
N PRO A 62 12.72 -7.34 1.64
CA PRO A 62 12.36 -6.03 2.20
C PRO A 62 12.42 -4.90 1.18
N LYS A 63 13.32 -4.96 0.20
CA LYS A 63 13.45 -3.88 -0.80
C LYS A 63 12.31 -3.85 -1.81
N ASN A 64 11.61 -4.97 -1.96
CA ASN A 64 10.52 -5.09 -2.92
C ASN A 64 9.14 -5.11 -2.25
N THR A 65 9.10 -4.89 -0.94
CA THR A 65 7.86 -4.88 -0.17
C THR A 65 7.62 -3.48 0.38
N VAL A 66 6.49 -2.90 0.02
CA VAL A 66 6.12 -1.53 0.40
C VAL A 66 5.05 -1.58 1.48
N ASP A 67 5.34 -0.96 2.62
CA ASP A 67 4.40 -0.80 3.71
C ASP A 67 4.38 0.66 4.16
N LEU A 68 3.42 1.01 4.99
CA LEU A 68 3.30 2.35 5.58
C LEU A 68 3.35 3.47 4.54
N ILE A 69 2.89 3.18 3.32
CA ILE A 69 2.95 4.14 2.19
C ILE A 69 2.06 5.37 2.43
N LYS A 70 1.04 5.23 3.27
CA LYS A 70 0.10 6.32 3.54
C LYS A 70 0.78 7.59 4.08
N ARG A 71 1.90 7.43 4.83
CA ARG A 71 2.66 8.58 5.33
C ARG A 71 3.24 9.45 4.21
N PHE A 72 3.41 8.90 3.02
CA PHE A 72 3.97 9.62 1.86
C PHE A 72 2.90 10.14 0.92
N MET A 73 1.67 9.72 1.08
CA MET A 73 0.56 10.18 0.24
C MET A 73 0.25 11.64 0.56
N CYS A 74 0.14 12.46 -0.48
CA CYS A 74 -0.19 13.88 -0.38
C CYS A 74 0.81 14.70 0.45
N ASN A 75 2.01 14.16 0.68
CA ASN A 75 3.08 14.85 1.41
C ASN A 75 4.29 15.03 0.50
N SER A 76 5.06 16.10 0.74
CA SER A 76 6.25 16.37 -0.05
C SER A 76 7.43 15.49 0.38
N TYR A 77 8.45 15.44 -0.47
CA TYR A 77 9.68 14.75 -0.14
C TYR A 77 10.34 15.33 1.11
N LYS A 78 10.36 16.66 1.24
CA LYS A 78 10.93 17.33 2.42
C LYS A 78 10.16 17.03 3.69
N GLU A 79 8.83 17.08 3.64
CA GLU A 79 7.98 16.82 4.80
C GLU A 79 8.15 15.41 5.35
N THR A 80 8.44 14.44 4.50
CA THR A 80 8.54 13.04 4.88
C THR A 80 9.97 12.57 5.13
N LYS A 81 10.95 13.49 5.04
CA LYS A 81 12.38 13.14 5.08
C LYS A 81 12.77 12.32 6.32
N ALA A 82 12.13 12.57 7.46
CA ALA A 82 12.40 11.83 8.70
C ALA A 82 12.06 10.33 8.58
N TYR A 83 11.21 9.95 7.64
CA TYR A 83 10.77 8.56 7.46
C TYR A 83 11.57 7.82 6.39
N HIS A 84 12.36 8.50 5.56
CA HIS A 84 13.02 7.88 4.41
C HIS A 84 13.98 6.76 4.82
N SER A 85 14.74 6.96 5.89
CA SER A 85 15.68 5.96 6.38
C SER A 85 15.02 4.84 7.18
N LYS A 86 13.75 5.00 7.55
CA LYS A 86 13.00 4.01 8.34
C LYS A 86 12.34 2.95 7.47
N GLN A 87 12.30 3.18 6.16
CA GLN A 87 11.68 2.24 5.24
C GLN A 87 12.73 1.31 4.65
N THR A 88 12.32 0.08 4.36
CA THR A 88 13.20 -0.92 3.77
C THR A 88 13.31 -0.78 2.24
N TYR A 89 12.32 -0.16 1.62
CA TYR A 89 12.32 0.12 0.19
C TYR A 89 12.93 1.49 -0.08
N THR A 90 13.34 1.71 -1.33
CA THR A 90 14.03 2.94 -1.73
C THR A 90 13.03 4.06 -2.00
N ILE A 91 13.30 5.22 -1.41
CA ILE A 91 12.51 6.44 -1.62
C ILE A 91 13.40 7.47 -2.32
N LYS A 92 12.85 8.11 -3.32
CA LYS A 92 13.55 9.08 -4.15
C LYS A 92 12.69 10.33 -4.32
N GLU A 93 13.35 11.48 -4.49
CA GLU A 93 12.65 12.72 -4.82
C GLU A 93 12.20 12.71 -6.27
N GLY A 94 10.92 13.01 -6.51
CA GLY A 94 10.36 13.20 -7.84
C GLY A 94 10.22 14.68 -8.18
N PRO A 95 9.62 15.01 -9.33
CA PRO A 95 9.40 16.39 -9.74
C PRO A 95 8.60 17.18 -8.68
N ASN A 96 8.94 18.45 -8.50
CA ASN A 96 8.20 19.38 -7.63
C ASN A 96 8.13 18.93 -6.17
N ASP A 97 9.24 18.41 -5.64
CA ASP A 97 9.32 17.97 -4.24
C ASP A 97 8.31 16.86 -3.91
N THR A 98 8.05 15.99 -4.88
CA THR A 98 7.17 14.83 -4.68
C THR A 98 7.98 13.61 -4.27
N VAL A 99 7.27 12.59 -3.75
CA VAL A 99 7.88 11.34 -3.33
C VAL A 99 7.73 10.29 -4.44
N ARG A 100 8.79 9.51 -4.65
CA ARG A 100 8.77 8.34 -5.54
C ARG A 100 9.28 7.14 -4.79
N VAL A 101 8.67 6.00 -5.02
CA VAL A 101 9.13 4.70 -4.51
C VAL A 101 9.79 3.96 -5.67
N VAL A 102 11.00 3.46 -5.46
CA VAL A 102 11.75 2.75 -6.51
C VAL A 102 11.73 1.25 -6.22
N ILE A 103 11.14 0.49 -7.15
CA ILE A 103 11.05 -0.97 -7.06
C ILE A 103 11.52 -1.53 -8.41
N ASN A 104 12.51 -2.43 -8.40
CA ASN A 104 13.04 -3.07 -9.61
C ASN A 104 13.40 -2.03 -10.69
N ASP A 105 14.06 -0.94 -10.29
CA ASP A 105 14.47 0.17 -11.14
C ASP A 105 13.33 0.96 -11.77
N LYS A 106 12.10 0.76 -11.31
CA LYS A 106 10.94 1.55 -11.73
C LYS A 106 10.49 2.48 -10.62
N GLU A 107 10.02 3.66 -11.00
CA GLU A 107 9.53 4.66 -10.06
C GLU A 107 8.01 4.65 -10.01
N TYR A 108 7.48 4.69 -8.80
CA TYR A 108 6.04 4.71 -8.57
C TYR A 108 5.67 5.89 -7.67
N THR A 109 4.49 6.47 -7.89
CA THR A 109 3.94 7.42 -6.91
C THR A 109 3.40 6.64 -5.72
N PRO A 110 3.29 7.27 -4.52
CA PRO A 110 2.69 6.61 -3.37
C PRO A 110 1.24 6.17 -3.62
N GLN A 111 0.49 6.93 -4.41
CA GLN A 111 -0.89 6.60 -4.79
C GLN A 111 -0.94 5.38 -5.70
#